data_003686468665d718304460c7ab7a834e
#
_entry.id   003686468665d718304460c7ab7a834e
#
_cell.length_a   1.000
_cell.length_b   1.000
_cell.length_c   1.000
_cell.angle_alpha   90.00
_cell.angle_beta   90.00
_cell.angle_gamma   90.00
#
_symmetry.space_group_name_H-M   'P 1'
#
loop_
_entity.id
_entity.type
_entity.pdbx_description
1 polymer ?
#
loop_
_entity_poly.entity_id
_entity_poly.type
_entity_poly.pdbx_seq_one_letter_code
_entity_poly.pdbx_strand_id
1 'polypeptide(L)'
;MRTFIALLAATLIGLASRPALAAEAPVGPDRIMGRPDAPVLVEEFASLTCSHCGRFANEVFPAFKARFIDTGKVRYVLRPLLTPPQNVAAAGFLLARCAGPARYYTVIEGIFRRQEDMFRTGDARSTLIAAAAEGGVSGPAFNACLSDPAGQAALDRELEAATGRGIQSTPTFFFNGVKVKAGEMTLEEIDAAYAAALKARRKP
;
A
#
# COMPACT_ATOMS: atom_id res chain seq x y z
N MET A 1 -26.01 28.53 72.04
CA MET A 1 -26.40 27.73 70.88
C MET A 1 -25.60 28.22 69.69
N ARG A 2 -24.57 27.48 69.25
CA ARG A 2 -23.66 27.83 68.15
C ARG A 2 -23.82 26.72 67.09
N THR A 3 -24.44 27.08 65.92
CA THR A 3 -24.69 26.20 64.82
C THR A 3 -23.45 26.20 63.96
N PHE A 4 -22.79 25.04 63.75
CA PHE A 4 -21.71 24.82 62.80
C PHE A 4 -22.33 24.40 61.48
N ILE A 5 -22.10 25.22 60.44
CA ILE A 5 -22.44 24.87 59.05
C ILE A 5 -21.18 24.25 58.47
N ALA A 6 -21.24 22.97 58.13
CA ALA A 6 -20.18 22.26 57.41
C ALA A 6 -20.39 22.45 55.89
N LEU A 7 -19.45 23.14 55.22
CA LEU A 7 -19.41 23.19 53.73
C LEU A 7 -18.77 21.89 53.20
N LEU A 8 -19.54 21.09 52.46
CA LEU A 8 -19.00 20.01 51.63
C LEU A 8 -18.52 20.61 50.31
N ALA A 9 -17.22 20.61 50.09
CA ALA A 9 -16.62 20.91 48.80
C ALA A 9 -16.65 19.63 47.92
N ALA A 10 -17.52 19.60 46.91
CA ALA A 10 -17.55 18.54 45.91
C ALA A 10 -16.48 18.80 44.84
N THR A 11 -15.40 18.03 44.85
CA THR A 11 -14.38 18.03 43.79
C THR A 11 -14.89 17.25 42.58
N LEU A 12 -15.27 17.96 41.51
CA LEU A 12 -15.52 17.39 40.19
C LEU A 12 -14.21 16.98 39.55
N ILE A 13 -13.95 15.67 39.52
CA ILE A 13 -12.85 15.08 38.73
C ILE A 13 -13.36 15.00 37.26
N GLY A 14 -12.91 15.97 36.45
CA GLY A 14 -13.17 15.96 35.03
C GLY A 14 -12.41 14.81 34.37
N LEU A 15 -13.13 13.75 33.91
CA LEU A 15 -12.58 12.76 33.00
C LEU A 15 -12.32 13.45 31.63
N ALA A 16 -11.06 13.79 31.39
CA ALA A 16 -10.62 14.19 30.05
C ALA A 16 -10.66 12.96 29.13
N SER A 17 -11.74 12.81 28.38
CA SER A 17 -11.82 11.83 27.29
C SER A 17 -10.76 12.16 26.24
N ARG A 18 -9.68 11.38 26.19
CA ARG A 18 -8.74 11.40 25.07
C ARG A 18 -9.49 10.98 23.82
N PRO A 19 -9.44 11.75 22.71
CA PRO A 19 -9.94 11.26 21.43
C PRO A 19 -9.10 10.03 21.06
N ALA A 20 -9.74 8.86 21.02
CA ALA A 20 -9.16 7.69 20.39
C ALA A 20 -8.93 8.07 18.92
N LEU A 21 -7.68 8.06 18.47
CA LEU A 21 -7.38 8.08 17.03
C LEU A 21 -8.16 6.92 16.42
N ALA A 22 -9.24 7.25 15.72
CA ALA A 22 -9.99 6.28 14.95
C ALA A 22 -9.00 5.62 13.99
N ALA A 23 -8.76 4.33 14.15
CA ALA A 23 -8.06 3.55 13.16
C ALA A 23 -8.88 3.64 11.87
N GLU A 24 -8.33 4.32 10.85
CA GLU A 24 -9.01 4.45 9.56
C GLU A 24 -9.38 3.05 9.05
N ALA A 25 -10.65 2.89 8.69
CA ALA A 25 -11.17 1.64 8.16
C ALA A 25 -10.36 1.24 6.91
N PRO A 26 -10.00 -0.04 6.75
CA PRO A 26 -9.24 -0.49 5.61
C PRO A 26 -9.99 -0.18 4.32
N VAL A 27 -9.31 0.47 3.39
CA VAL A 27 -9.83 0.90 2.08
C VAL A 27 -9.96 -0.33 1.19
N GLY A 28 -11.07 -1.03 1.30
CA GLY A 28 -11.35 -2.26 0.56
C GLY A 28 -10.53 -3.48 1.04
N PRO A 29 -10.77 -4.68 0.52
CA PRO A 29 -9.99 -5.85 0.89
C PRO A 29 -8.55 -5.67 0.42
N ASP A 30 -7.62 -5.69 1.37
CA ASP A 30 -6.19 -5.66 1.08
C ASP A 30 -5.80 -6.83 0.16
N ARG A 31 -5.06 -6.54 -0.89
CA ARG A 31 -4.43 -7.55 -1.73
C ARG A 31 -3.12 -7.95 -1.10
N ILE A 32 -3.21 -8.85 -0.13
CA ILE A 32 -2.05 -9.28 0.66
C ILE A 32 -1.24 -10.30 -0.16
N MET A 33 0.07 -10.04 -0.30
CA MET A 33 1.05 -11.03 -0.70
C MET A 33 1.71 -11.62 0.54
N GLY A 34 1.80 -12.94 0.60
CA GLY A 34 2.32 -13.68 1.76
C GLY A 34 1.22 -14.15 2.70
N ARG A 35 1.62 -14.65 3.87
CA ARG A 35 0.69 -15.21 4.87
C ARG A 35 -0.08 -14.08 5.58
N PRO A 36 -1.43 -14.17 5.69
CA PRO A 36 -2.23 -13.13 6.35
C PRO A 36 -1.88 -12.92 7.83
N ASP A 37 -1.39 -13.97 8.50
CA ASP A 37 -0.98 -13.97 9.91
C ASP A 37 0.49 -13.60 10.14
N ALA A 38 1.23 -13.26 9.08
CA ALA A 38 2.64 -12.85 9.19
C ALA A 38 2.80 -11.67 10.18
N PRO A 39 3.87 -11.70 11.02
CA PRO A 39 3.99 -10.75 12.13
C PRO A 39 4.22 -9.30 11.72
N VAL A 40 4.75 -9.05 10.53
CA VAL A 40 5.03 -7.70 10.05
C VAL A 40 4.24 -7.41 8.80
N LEU A 41 3.45 -6.33 8.82
CA LEU A 41 2.82 -5.75 7.64
C LEU A 41 3.79 -4.74 7.01
N VAL A 42 4.11 -4.94 5.74
CA VAL A 42 4.80 -3.94 4.92
C VAL A 42 3.83 -3.36 3.92
N GLU A 43 3.63 -2.05 3.97
CA GLU A 43 2.88 -1.30 2.97
C GLU A 43 3.86 -0.49 2.13
N GLU A 44 3.79 -0.66 0.81
CA GLU A 44 4.50 0.17 -0.15
C GLU A 44 3.49 1.03 -0.90
N PHE A 45 3.58 2.35 -0.77
CA PHE A 45 2.86 3.28 -1.62
C PHE A 45 3.66 3.49 -2.90
N ALA A 46 3.14 2.99 -4.01
CA ALA A 46 3.85 2.92 -5.28
C ALA A 46 3.00 3.38 -6.45
N SER A 47 3.66 3.82 -7.52
CA SER A 47 3.05 4.12 -8.80
C SER A 47 3.65 3.26 -9.91
N LEU A 48 2.80 2.79 -10.80
CA LEU A 48 3.23 1.98 -11.94
C LEU A 48 3.97 2.80 -13.02
N THR A 49 4.00 4.12 -12.87
CA THR A 49 4.76 5.04 -13.72
C THR A 49 5.92 5.72 -12.97
N CYS A 50 6.21 5.30 -11.74
CA CYS A 50 7.38 5.79 -11.00
C CYS A 50 8.61 4.92 -11.29
N SER A 51 9.68 5.51 -11.86
CA SER A 51 10.92 4.78 -12.19
C SER A 51 11.60 4.19 -10.95
N HIS A 52 11.56 4.89 -9.80
CA HIS A 52 12.09 4.38 -8.54
C HIS A 52 11.33 3.15 -8.03
N CYS A 53 10.00 3.12 -8.23
CA CYS A 53 9.18 1.93 -7.92
C CYS A 53 9.54 0.76 -8.84
N GLY A 54 9.75 1.02 -10.14
CA GLY A 54 10.17 0.01 -11.10
C GLY A 54 11.54 -0.58 -10.76
N ARG A 55 12.52 0.25 -10.38
CA ARG A 55 13.84 -0.26 -9.94
C ARG A 55 13.71 -1.12 -8.69
N PHE A 56 13.03 -0.63 -7.65
CA PHE A 56 12.79 -1.44 -6.46
C PHE A 56 12.12 -2.77 -6.80
N ALA A 57 11.07 -2.77 -7.61
CA ALA A 57 10.33 -3.96 -7.99
C ALA A 57 11.17 -4.98 -8.78
N ASN A 58 12.10 -4.50 -9.62
CA ASN A 58 12.89 -5.39 -10.46
C ASN A 58 14.22 -5.83 -9.81
N GLU A 59 14.82 -5.00 -8.96
CA GLU A 59 16.17 -5.23 -8.44
C GLU A 59 16.20 -5.70 -6.98
N VAL A 60 15.29 -5.19 -6.13
CA VAL A 60 15.30 -5.48 -4.68
C VAL A 60 14.16 -6.41 -4.27
N PHE A 61 12.96 -6.18 -4.82
CA PHE A 61 11.76 -6.91 -4.42
C PHE A 61 11.86 -8.44 -4.56
N PRO A 62 12.52 -9.03 -5.58
CA PRO A 62 12.65 -10.48 -5.67
C PRO A 62 13.37 -11.09 -4.45
N ALA A 63 14.45 -10.46 -3.99
CA ALA A 63 15.20 -10.90 -2.81
C ALA A 63 14.41 -10.64 -1.51
N PHE A 64 13.72 -9.49 -1.41
CA PHE A 64 12.82 -9.18 -0.31
C PHE A 64 11.68 -10.22 -0.22
N LYS A 65 11.05 -10.54 -1.36
CA LYS A 65 9.97 -11.52 -1.42
C LYS A 65 10.45 -12.90 -0.94
N ALA A 66 11.52 -13.41 -1.51
CA ALA A 66 12.06 -14.72 -1.16
C ALA A 66 12.47 -14.82 0.32
N ARG A 67 13.05 -13.75 0.88
CA ARG A 67 13.58 -13.75 2.24
C ARG A 67 12.56 -13.50 3.34
N PHE A 68 11.50 -12.75 3.05
CA PHE A 68 10.55 -12.29 4.06
C PHE A 68 9.10 -12.70 3.79
N ILE A 69 8.63 -12.58 2.54
CA ILE A 69 7.23 -12.85 2.21
C ILE A 69 7.00 -14.35 2.11
N ASP A 70 7.79 -15.04 1.29
CA ASP A 70 7.66 -16.48 1.05
C ASP A 70 8.00 -17.32 2.29
N THR A 71 8.78 -16.76 3.22
CA THR A 71 9.07 -17.39 4.51
C THR A 71 8.05 -17.09 5.61
N GLY A 72 6.97 -16.35 5.30
CA GLY A 72 5.90 -16.03 6.25
C GLY A 72 6.29 -15.00 7.33
N LYS A 73 7.38 -14.28 7.16
CA LYS A 73 7.84 -13.22 8.08
C LYS A 73 7.09 -11.91 7.86
N VAL A 74 6.71 -11.63 6.62
CA VAL A 74 6.06 -10.41 6.17
C VAL A 74 4.80 -10.73 5.38
N ARG A 75 3.74 -9.97 5.62
CA ARG A 75 2.64 -9.76 4.69
C ARG A 75 2.83 -8.40 4.03
N TYR A 76 2.75 -8.39 2.71
CA TYR A 76 3.03 -7.21 1.90
C TYR A 76 1.78 -6.73 1.18
N VAL A 77 1.61 -5.41 1.12
CA VAL A 77 0.54 -4.74 0.38
C VAL A 77 1.12 -3.59 -0.42
N LEU A 78 0.89 -3.58 -1.73
CA LEU A 78 1.15 -2.42 -2.57
C LEU A 78 -0.10 -1.53 -2.59
N ARG A 79 0.08 -0.26 -2.19
CA ARG A 79 -0.94 0.79 -2.16
C ARG A 79 -0.77 1.71 -3.36
N PRO A 80 -1.80 1.93 -4.18
CA PRO A 80 -1.71 2.83 -5.31
C PRO A 80 -1.40 4.27 -4.91
N LEU A 81 -0.49 4.90 -5.68
CA LEU A 81 -0.36 6.33 -5.82
C LEU A 81 -0.10 6.62 -7.30
N LEU A 82 -0.53 7.78 -7.81
CA LEU A 82 -0.38 8.08 -9.23
C LEU A 82 0.71 9.13 -9.43
N THR A 83 1.74 8.77 -10.22
CA THR A 83 2.72 9.71 -10.76
C THR A 83 2.49 9.90 -12.27
N PRO A 84 2.95 10.99 -12.88
CA PRO A 84 2.82 11.17 -14.33
C PRO A 84 3.50 10.06 -15.16
N PRO A 85 2.88 9.63 -16.25
CA PRO A 85 1.52 9.93 -16.71
C PRO A 85 0.46 9.16 -15.90
N GLN A 86 -0.36 9.92 -15.14
CA GLN A 86 -1.30 9.36 -14.14
C GLN A 86 -2.33 8.42 -14.74
N ASN A 87 -2.81 8.71 -15.96
CA ASN A 87 -3.77 7.86 -16.67
C ASN A 87 -3.19 6.45 -16.97
N VAL A 88 -1.89 6.34 -17.25
CA VAL A 88 -1.22 5.06 -17.46
C VAL A 88 -1.11 4.29 -16.14
N ALA A 89 -0.71 4.96 -15.06
CA ALA A 89 -0.66 4.34 -13.73
C ALA A 89 -2.05 3.84 -13.29
N ALA A 90 -3.09 4.68 -13.43
CA ALA A 90 -4.46 4.31 -13.10
C ALA A 90 -4.95 3.11 -13.93
N ALA A 91 -4.73 3.13 -15.24
CA ALA A 91 -5.08 2.01 -16.12
C ALA A 91 -4.43 0.70 -15.67
N GLY A 92 -3.15 0.72 -15.30
CA GLY A 92 -2.45 -0.44 -14.80
C GLY A 92 -3.06 -1.01 -13.52
N PHE A 93 -3.43 -0.16 -12.56
CA PHE A 93 -4.11 -0.59 -11.33
C PHE A 93 -5.51 -1.14 -11.59
N LEU A 94 -6.28 -0.56 -12.51
CA LEU A 94 -7.60 -1.08 -12.90
C LEU A 94 -7.48 -2.47 -13.52
N LEU A 95 -6.53 -2.67 -14.43
CA LEU A 95 -6.26 -3.97 -15.05
C LEU A 95 -5.82 -5.02 -14.03
N ALA A 96 -4.95 -4.64 -13.08
CA ALA A 96 -4.53 -5.53 -12.01
C ALA A 96 -5.72 -5.94 -11.12
N ARG A 97 -6.63 -5.02 -10.79
CA ARG A 97 -7.87 -5.32 -10.05
C ARG A 97 -8.75 -6.30 -10.81
N CYS A 98 -8.92 -6.09 -12.10
CA CYS A 98 -9.74 -6.90 -12.97
C CYS A 98 -9.23 -8.35 -13.10
N ALA A 99 -7.90 -8.55 -13.02
CA ALA A 99 -7.28 -9.87 -12.98
C ALA A 99 -7.64 -10.69 -11.72
N GLY A 100 -8.24 -10.04 -10.73
CA GLY A 100 -8.65 -10.64 -9.47
C GLY A 100 -7.51 -10.84 -8.45
N PRO A 101 -7.84 -11.20 -7.21
CA PRO A 101 -6.86 -11.22 -6.11
C PRO A 101 -5.65 -12.13 -6.38
N ALA A 102 -5.87 -13.29 -6.98
CA ALA A 102 -4.81 -14.27 -7.24
C ALA A 102 -3.79 -13.82 -8.31
N ARG A 103 -4.18 -12.91 -9.20
CA ARG A 103 -3.35 -12.45 -10.32
C ARG A 103 -3.05 -10.95 -10.29
N TYR A 104 -3.48 -10.26 -9.24
CA TYR A 104 -3.25 -8.83 -9.08
C TYR A 104 -1.76 -8.48 -9.24
N TYR A 105 -0.91 -9.15 -8.49
CA TYR A 105 0.54 -8.90 -8.52
C TYR A 105 1.20 -9.38 -9.81
N THR A 106 0.65 -10.36 -10.50
CA THR A 106 1.15 -10.77 -11.84
C THR A 106 1.09 -9.60 -12.83
N VAL A 107 -0.02 -8.85 -12.83
CA VAL A 107 -0.16 -7.65 -13.68
C VAL A 107 0.78 -6.54 -13.23
N ILE A 108 0.83 -6.25 -11.92
CA ILE A 108 1.71 -5.21 -11.35
C ILE A 108 3.17 -5.47 -11.72
N GLU A 109 3.68 -6.66 -11.45
CA GLU A 109 5.04 -7.07 -11.78
C GLU A 109 5.30 -7.06 -13.29
N GLY A 110 4.30 -7.48 -14.09
CA GLY A 110 4.35 -7.45 -15.55
C GLY A 110 4.54 -6.03 -16.10
N ILE A 111 3.90 -5.02 -15.48
CA ILE A 111 4.07 -3.62 -15.85
C ILE A 111 5.46 -3.13 -15.44
N PHE A 112 5.90 -3.39 -14.20
CA PHE A 112 7.21 -2.95 -13.73
C PHE A 112 8.37 -3.55 -14.55
N ARG A 113 8.28 -4.82 -14.94
CA ARG A 113 9.30 -5.44 -15.81
C ARG A 113 9.44 -4.76 -17.17
N ARG A 114 8.37 -4.15 -17.67
CA ARG A 114 8.33 -3.47 -18.99
C ARG A 114 8.41 -1.95 -18.88
N GLN A 115 8.51 -1.40 -17.68
CA GLN A 115 8.39 0.04 -17.45
C GLN A 115 9.48 0.84 -18.18
N GLU A 116 10.71 0.35 -18.17
CA GLU A 116 11.82 1.01 -18.85
C GLU A 116 11.58 1.10 -20.37
N ASP A 117 11.19 -0.02 -20.99
CA ASP A 117 10.83 -0.06 -22.41
C ASP A 117 9.62 0.82 -22.72
N MET A 118 8.61 0.81 -21.86
CA MET A 118 7.44 1.67 -21.98
C MET A 118 7.82 3.16 -22.04
N PHE A 119 8.72 3.60 -21.18
CA PHE A 119 9.18 5.00 -21.19
C PHE A 119 10.08 5.31 -22.39
N ARG A 120 10.95 4.39 -22.76
CA ARG A 120 11.87 4.55 -23.89
C ARG A 120 11.11 4.64 -25.23
N THR A 121 10.04 3.86 -25.40
CA THR A 121 9.27 3.79 -26.65
C THR A 121 8.07 4.71 -26.68
N GLY A 122 7.56 5.12 -25.51
CA GLY A 122 6.28 5.81 -25.37
C GLY A 122 5.05 4.91 -25.54
N ASP A 123 5.24 3.58 -25.73
CA ASP A 123 4.15 2.62 -25.98
C ASP A 123 3.61 2.02 -24.67
N ALA A 124 2.88 2.85 -23.94
CA ALA A 124 2.19 2.41 -22.72
C ALA A 124 1.08 1.38 -23.02
N ARG A 125 0.41 1.50 -24.18
CA ARG A 125 -0.71 0.62 -24.51
C ARG A 125 -0.27 -0.83 -24.67
N SER A 126 0.76 -1.10 -25.45
CA SER A 126 1.28 -2.47 -25.63
C SER A 126 1.81 -3.06 -24.32
N THR A 127 2.47 -2.23 -23.48
CA THR A 127 2.89 -2.62 -22.13
C THR A 127 1.72 -3.08 -21.28
N LEU A 128 0.65 -2.29 -21.21
CA LEU A 128 -0.54 -2.60 -20.43
C LEU A 128 -1.26 -3.85 -20.95
N ILE A 129 -1.40 -4.01 -22.28
CA ILE A 129 -2.01 -5.20 -22.90
C ILE A 129 -1.21 -6.45 -22.52
N ALA A 130 0.11 -6.42 -22.69
CA ALA A 130 0.97 -7.58 -22.39
C ALA A 130 0.90 -7.97 -20.89
N ALA A 131 1.01 -7.02 -20.00
CA ALA A 131 0.93 -7.28 -18.56
C ALA A 131 -0.47 -7.77 -18.12
N ALA A 132 -1.55 -7.19 -18.66
CA ALA A 132 -2.92 -7.62 -18.42
C ALA A 132 -3.17 -9.05 -18.90
N ALA A 133 -2.62 -9.42 -20.06
CA ALA A 133 -2.73 -10.78 -20.61
C ALA A 133 -2.05 -11.82 -19.70
N GLU A 134 -0.92 -11.51 -19.07
CA GLU A 134 -0.31 -12.37 -18.05
C GLU A 134 -1.25 -12.60 -16.85
N GLY A 135 -2.04 -11.60 -16.50
CA GLY A 135 -3.10 -11.68 -15.49
C GLY A 135 -4.40 -12.33 -15.97
N GLY A 136 -4.45 -12.76 -17.24
CA GLY A 136 -5.64 -13.37 -17.85
C GLY A 136 -6.70 -12.36 -18.33
N VAL A 137 -6.35 -11.08 -18.42
CA VAL A 137 -7.23 -10.01 -18.94
C VAL A 137 -6.81 -9.67 -20.36
N SER A 138 -7.63 -10.00 -21.34
CA SER A 138 -7.33 -9.79 -22.78
C SER A 138 -8.58 -9.47 -23.59
N GLY A 139 -8.38 -9.02 -24.84
CA GLY A 139 -9.45 -8.76 -25.77
C GLY A 139 -10.49 -7.74 -25.24
N PRO A 140 -11.80 -8.05 -25.37
CA PRO A 140 -12.86 -7.14 -24.91
C PRO A 140 -12.80 -6.83 -23.40
N ALA A 141 -12.34 -7.78 -22.58
CA ALA A 141 -12.22 -7.59 -21.14
C ALA A 141 -11.25 -6.47 -20.78
N PHE A 142 -10.19 -6.25 -21.56
CA PHE A 142 -9.23 -5.16 -21.33
C PHE A 142 -9.92 -3.78 -21.30
N ASN A 143 -10.74 -3.48 -22.28
CA ASN A 143 -11.46 -2.20 -22.32
C ASN A 143 -12.57 -2.12 -21.25
N ALA A 144 -13.28 -3.22 -21.01
CA ALA A 144 -14.28 -3.29 -19.95
C ALA A 144 -13.69 -2.99 -18.58
N CYS A 145 -12.50 -3.53 -18.27
CA CYS A 145 -11.80 -3.26 -17.01
C CYS A 145 -11.44 -1.78 -16.82
N LEU A 146 -11.01 -1.12 -17.88
CA LEU A 146 -10.64 0.31 -17.84
C LEU A 146 -11.86 1.22 -17.61
N SER A 147 -13.05 0.79 -18.05
CA SER A 147 -14.30 1.55 -17.91
C SER A 147 -15.20 1.05 -16.78
N ASP A 148 -14.72 0.10 -15.93
CA ASP A 148 -15.49 -0.40 -14.79
C ASP A 148 -15.64 0.68 -13.70
N PRO A 149 -16.87 1.20 -13.44
CA PRO A 149 -17.08 2.24 -12.45
C PRO A 149 -16.75 1.78 -11.03
N ALA A 150 -16.95 0.50 -10.72
CA ALA A 150 -16.66 -0.03 -9.39
C ALA A 150 -15.16 -0.09 -9.13
N GLY A 151 -14.39 -0.48 -10.15
CA GLY A 151 -12.93 -0.48 -10.13
C GLY A 151 -12.36 0.94 -9.97
N GLN A 152 -12.90 1.90 -10.73
CA GLN A 152 -12.52 3.31 -10.64
C GLN A 152 -12.79 3.87 -9.24
N ALA A 153 -14.03 3.72 -8.73
CA ALA A 153 -14.38 4.18 -7.39
C ALA A 153 -13.54 3.52 -6.28
N ALA A 154 -13.14 2.27 -6.47
CA ALA A 154 -12.24 1.60 -5.51
C ALA A 154 -10.82 2.16 -5.56
N LEU A 155 -10.30 2.47 -6.75
CA LEU A 155 -8.99 3.13 -6.90
C LEU A 155 -9.01 4.53 -6.28
N ASP A 156 -10.06 5.33 -6.54
CA ASP A 156 -10.19 6.69 -6.00
C ASP A 156 -10.15 6.67 -4.48
N ARG A 157 -10.88 5.76 -3.82
CA ARG A 157 -10.84 5.63 -2.36
C ARG A 157 -9.44 5.30 -1.82
N GLU A 158 -8.66 4.47 -2.53
CA GLU A 158 -7.28 4.17 -2.11
C GLU A 158 -6.36 5.39 -2.26
N LEU A 159 -6.56 6.18 -3.32
CA LEU A 159 -5.80 7.42 -3.54
C LEU A 159 -6.15 8.48 -2.50
N GLU A 160 -7.44 8.62 -2.16
CA GLU A 160 -7.90 9.50 -1.08
C GLU A 160 -7.32 9.10 0.26
N ALA A 161 -7.32 7.80 0.59
CA ALA A 161 -6.72 7.30 1.82
C ALA A 161 -5.20 7.54 1.87
N ALA A 162 -4.48 7.38 0.77
CA ALA A 162 -3.07 7.70 0.68
C ALA A 162 -2.81 9.20 0.92
N THR A 163 -3.64 10.06 0.30
CA THR A 163 -3.59 11.51 0.48
C THR A 163 -3.89 11.90 1.94
N GLY A 164 -4.93 11.32 2.55
CA GLY A 164 -5.30 11.54 3.94
C GLY A 164 -4.18 11.14 4.93
N ARG A 165 -3.35 10.16 4.58
CA ARG A 165 -2.14 9.78 5.34
C ARG A 165 -0.93 10.68 5.06
N GLY A 166 -1.09 11.72 4.24
CA GLY A 166 0.00 12.65 3.89
C GLY A 166 1.09 12.01 3.01
N ILE A 167 0.76 10.99 2.21
CA ILE A 167 1.72 10.35 1.31
C ILE A 167 1.86 11.21 0.04
N GLN A 168 3.07 11.70 -0.21
CA GLN A 168 3.36 12.66 -1.29
C GLN A 168 4.42 12.16 -2.29
N SER A 169 5.00 11.00 -2.06
CA SER A 169 6.09 10.46 -2.90
C SER A 169 6.04 8.95 -2.99
N THR A 170 6.59 8.42 -4.08
CA THR A 170 6.72 6.99 -4.35
C THR A 170 8.16 6.60 -4.69
N PRO A 171 8.61 5.42 -4.26
CA PRO A 171 7.93 4.55 -3.29
C PRO A 171 8.00 5.16 -1.88
N THR A 172 7.00 4.86 -1.03
CA THR A 172 7.04 5.17 0.41
C THR A 172 6.66 3.92 1.19
N PHE A 173 7.47 3.56 2.17
CA PHE A 173 7.35 2.30 2.92
C PHE A 173 6.92 2.53 4.36
N PHE A 174 5.98 1.68 4.81
CA PHE A 174 5.54 1.57 6.19
C PHE A 174 5.72 0.14 6.68
N PHE A 175 6.17 0.00 7.93
CA PHE A 175 6.26 -1.30 8.62
C PHE A 175 5.37 -1.23 9.85
N ASN A 176 4.35 -2.10 9.92
CA ASN A 176 3.33 -2.09 10.97
C ASN A 176 2.75 -0.68 11.22
N GLY A 177 2.45 0.06 10.16
CA GLY A 177 1.87 1.41 10.21
C GLY A 177 2.86 2.54 10.53
N VAL A 178 4.13 2.23 10.80
CA VAL A 178 5.18 3.24 11.03
C VAL A 178 5.88 3.55 9.71
N LYS A 179 5.91 4.83 9.31
CA LYS A 179 6.66 5.27 8.13
C LYS A 179 8.16 5.08 8.35
N VAL A 180 8.79 4.31 7.46
CA VAL A 180 10.22 4.00 7.54
C VAL A 180 11.01 4.84 6.56
N LYS A 181 10.57 4.89 5.28
CA LYS A 181 11.33 5.58 4.24
C LYS A 181 10.40 6.11 3.15
N ALA A 182 10.72 7.29 2.63
CA ALA A 182 10.28 7.80 1.34
C ALA A 182 11.46 7.69 0.37
N GLY A 183 11.29 6.97 -0.72
CA GLY A 183 12.36 6.56 -1.66
C GLY A 183 12.64 5.06 -1.62
N GLU A 184 13.47 4.61 -2.54
CA GLU A 184 13.85 3.20 -2.66
C GLU A 184 14.51 2.67 -1.38
N MET A 185 14.24 1.42 -1.03
CA MET A 185 14.91 0.72 0.07
C MET A 185 15.91 -0.29 -0.47
N THR A 186 17.05 -0.41 0.18
CA THR A 186 17.97 -1.55 0.00
C THR A 186 17.50 -2.74 0.83
N LEU A 187 18.06 -3.92 0.55
CA LEU A 187 17.74 -5.13 1.33
C LEU A 187 18.20 -5.00 2.80
N GLU A 188 19.34 -4.32 3.04
CA GLU A 188 19.85 -4.04 4.39
C GLU A 188 18.92 -3.10 5.17
N GLU A 189 18.37 -2.07 4.52
CA GLU A 189 17.39 -1.19 5.14
C GLU A 189 16.10 -1.92 5.48
N ILE A 190 15.67 -2.87 4.62
CA ILE A 190 14.51 -3.74 4.88
C ILE A 190 14.78 -4.64 6.09
N ASP A 191 15.97 -5.24 6.18
CA ASP A 191 16.38 -6.05 7.35
C ASP A 191 16.29 -5.26 8.65
N ALA A 192 16.84 -4.05 8.66
CA ALA A 192 16.83 -3.17 9.83
C ALA A 192 15.40 -2.77 10.22
N ALA A 193 14.57 -2.40 9.23
CA ALA A 193 13.17 -2.03 9.45
C ALA A 193 12.33 -3.21 9.98
N TYR A 194 12.52 -4.40 9.43
CA TYR A 194 11.88 -5.62 9.91
C TYR A 194 12.24 -5.92 11.37
N ALA A 195 13.52 -5.86 11.73
CA ALA A 195 13.99 -6.08 13.09
C ALA A 195 13.38 -5.05 14.07
N ALA A 196 13.32 -3.78 13.67
CA ALA A 196 12.70 -2.71 14.46
C ALA A 196 11.19 -2.96 14.67
N ALA A 197 10.47 -3.35 13.62
CA ALA A 197 9.04 -3.65 13.68
C ALA A 197 8.72 -4.83 14.60
N LEU A 198 9.54 -5.89 14.59
CA LEU A 198 9.41 -7.01 15.53
C LEU A 198 9.68 -6.60 16.96
N LYS A 199 10.69 -5.76 17.21
CA LYS A 199 11.01 -5.27 18.56
C LYS A 199 9.87 -4.41 19.13
N ALA A 200 9.26 -3.58 18.30
CA ALA A 200 8.12 -2.74 18.70
C ALA A 200 6.89 -3.57 19.13
N ARG A 201 6.61 -4.70 18.45
CA ARG A 201 5.51 -5.62 18.82
C ARG A 201 5.68 -6.32 20.16
N ARG A 202 6.92 -6.48 20.63
CA ARG A 202 7.24 -7.21 21.87
C ARG A 202 7.21 -6.33 23.12
N LYS A 203 7.05 -5.01 22.95
CA LYS A 203 6.88 -4.12 24.09
C LYS A 203 5.42 -4.17 24.53
N PRO A 204 5.16 -4.48 25.82
CA PRO A 204 3.81 -4.51 26.40
C PRO A 204 3.15 -3.13 26.37
#